data_07a88800991025b1d3eadb3c809a5d72
#
_entry.id   07a88800991025b1d3eadb3c809a5d72
#
_cell.length_a   1.000
_cell.length_b   1.000
_cell.length_c   1.000
_cell.angle_alpha   90.00
_cell.angle_beta   90.00
_cell.angle_gamma   90.00
#
_symmetry.space_group_name_H-M   'P 1'
#
loop_
_entity.id
_entity.type
_entity.pdbx_description
1 polymer ?
#
loop_
_entity_poly.entity_id
_entity_poly.type
_entity_poly.pdbx_seq_one_letter_code
_entity_poly.pdbx_strand_id
1 'polypeptide(L)'
;MKLKLSTLFLGAAAMLSSCGAPQDIKSDKNELRAPAYPLVTIDPYTSAWSFTDNLYDGPVKHWTGKDFPFLGVAKVDGQIYRFMGTEELELLPLVKTSEQGKWTAKYTTTKPADGWQNADFNDAAWKEGEGAFGTMENESTAKTQWGEEYIWIRRKADIKDNLQGKNVYLEYSHDDDAIIYVNGVKVVDTGNSAKKHMLAKLPEEAVAALKQGENLIAIYCNNRVANGLIDCGLLVEKDNTQNFTQTAVQKSADVQAMQTNYEFTCGPVDLKLIFTSPLFMDNLDLMTRPVNYLTYEVASNDG
;
A
#
# COMPACT_ATOMS: atom_id res chain seq x y z
N MET A 1 -11.04 91.82 -37.71
CA MET A 1 -10.75 90.45 -37.83
C MET A 1 -9.96 90.05 -36.59
N LYS A 2 -10.62 89.35 -35.62
CA LYS A 2 -10.04 89.06 -34.30
C LYS A 2 -9.50 87.62 -34.33
N LEU A 3 -8.15 87.48 -34.20
CA LEU A 3 -7.49 86.21 -34.04
C LEU A 3 -7.63 85.74 -32.59
N LYS A 4 -8.20 84.56 -32.34
CA LYS A 4 -8.22 83.92 -31.03
C LYS A 4 -6.99 83.06 -30.88
N LEU A 5 -6.16 83.37 -29.91
CA LEU A 5 -5.01 82.57 -29.48
C LEU A 5 -5.50 81.46 -28.57
N SER A 6 -5.31 80.20 -29.00
CA SER A 6 -5.64 79.02 -28.17
C SER A 6 -4.45 78.66 -27.37
N THR A 7 -4.56 78.76 -26.06
CA THR A 7 -3.53 78.32 -25.11
C THR A 7 -3.55 76.80 -24.97
N LEU A 8 -2.46 76.15 -25.33
CA LEU A 8 -2.24 74.70 -25.15
C LEU A 8 -1.78 74.50 -23.71
N PHE A 9 -2.58 73.85 -22.89
CA PHE A 9 -2.15 73.40 -21.58
C PHE A 9 -1.47 72.02 -21.75
N LEU A 10 -0.16 71.95 -21.47
CA LEU A 10 0.60 70.70 -21.33
C LEU A 10 0.38 70.17 -19.92
N GLY A 11 -0.50 69.21 -19.80
CA GLY A 11 -0.70 68.46 -18.53
C GLY A 11 0.42 67.45 -18.37
N ALA A 12 1.31 67.69 -17.44
CA ALA A 12 2.27 66.66 -16.99
C ALA A 12 1.51 65.61 -16.17
N ALA A 13 1.29 64.42 -16.76
CA ALA A 13 0.78 63.27 -16.05
C ALA A 13 1.90 62.72 -15.16
N ALA A 14 1.80 62.98 -13.86
CA ALA A 14 2.60 62.26 -12.86
C ALA A 14 2.18 60.79 -12.84
N MET A 15 3.04 59.92 -13.36
CA MET A 15 2.91 58.49 -13.14
C MET A 15 3.26 58.18 -11.67
N LEU A 16 2.23 58.10 -10.82
CA LEU A 16 2.35 57.46 -9.52
C LEU A 16 2.52 55.97 -9.75
N SER A 17 3.73 55.47 -9.68
CA SER A 17 4.00 54.06 -9.52
C SER A 17 3.39 53.59 -8.21
N SER A 18 2.16 53.12 -8.25
CA SER A 18 1.59 52.35 -7.15
C SER A 18 2.36 51.07 -7.07
N CYS A 19 3.27 50.95 -6.09
CA CYS A 19 3.68 49.66 -5.57
C CYS A 19 2.41 49.04 -4.94
N GLY A 20 1.65 48.35 -5.76
CA GLY A 20 0.61 47.48 -5.26
C GLY A 20 1.27 46.42 -4.36
N ALA A 21 0.76 46.28 -3.15
CA ALA A 21 1.06 45.11 -2.33
C ALA A 21 0.89 43.84 -3.19
N PRO A 22 1.67 42.80 -2.98
CA PRO A 22 1.47 41.56 -3.72
C PRO A 22 0.02 41.15 -3.59
N GLN A 23 -0.72 41.19 -4.70
CA GLN A 23 -2.05 40.60 -4.72
C GLN A 23 -1.82 39.09 -4.49
N ASP A 24 -2.37 38.59 -3.38
CA ASP A 24 -2.56 37.15 -3.22
C ASP A 24 -3.33 36.69 -4.46
N ILE A 25 -2.65 36.05 -5.37
CA ILE A 25 -3.27 35.34 -6.47
C ILE A 25 -3.99 34.17 -5.83
N LYS A 26 -5.25 34.40 -5.42
CA LYS A 26 -6.12 33.29 -5.05
C LYS A 26 -6.35 32.52 -6.34
N SER A 27 -5.62 31.43 -6.52
CA SER A 27 -5.96 30.48 -7.57
C SER A 27 -7.35 29.92 -7.27
N ASP A 28 -8.23 29.96 -8.25
CA ASP A 28 -9.53 29.30 -8.13
C ASP A 28 -9.29 27.82 -7.83
N LYS A 29 -9.98 27.29 -6.83
CA LYS A 29 -9.89 25.86 -6.50
C LYS A 29 -10.30 25.04 -7.71
N ASN A 30 -9.54 23.99 -7.99
CA ASN A 30 -9.89 23.05 -9.05
C ASN A 30 -11.01 22.14 -8.53
N GLU A 31 -12.21 22.27 -9.11
CA GLU A 31 -13.37 21.43 -8.74
C GLU A 31 -13.31 20.02 -9.34
N LEU A 32 -12.39 19.76 -10.27
CA LEU A 32 -12.25 18.46 -10.90
C LEU A 32 -11.47 17.52 -9.99
N ARG A 33 -12.07 16.36 -9.70
CA ARG A 33 -11.37 15.29 -9.00
C ARG A 33 -10.21 14.78 -9.86
N ALA A 34 -9.00 14.81 -9.32
CA ALA A 34 -7.85 14.23 -9.97
C ALA A 34 -7.91 12.67 -9.92
N PRO A 35 -7.52 11.96 -10.97
CA PRO A 35 -7.39 10.49 -10.94
C PRO A 35 -6.39 10.01 -9.89
N ALA A 36 -5.35 10.80 -9.64
CA ALA A 36 -4.37 10.65 -8.57
C ALA A 36 -3.80 12.03 -8.24
N TYR A 37 -3.38 12.21 -7.00
CA TYR A 37 -2.84 13.46 -6.47
C TYR A 37 -1.32 13.38 -6.42
N PRO A 38 -0.56 14.19 -7.21
CA PRO A 38 0.90 14.20 -7.17
C PRO A 38 1.38 14.79 -5.84
N LEU A 39 2.32 14.12 -5.18
CA LEU A 39 2.92 14.57 -3.93
C LEU A 39 4.39 14.91 -4.13
N VAL A 40 5.16 13.98 -4.67
CA VAL A 40 6.56 14.17 -5.03
C VAL A 40 6.74 13.67 -6.45
N THR A 41 7.27 14.51 -7.34
CA THR A 41 7.46 14.16 -8.75
C THR A 41 8.81 14.66 -9.22
N ILE A 42 9.89 14.01 -8.78
CA ILE A 42 11.27 14.38 -9.13
C ILE A 42 11.62 13.77 -10.49
N ASP A 43 11.50 12.45 -10.60
CA ASP A 43 11.78 11.67 -11.78
C ASP A 43 10.93 10.36 -11.78
N PRO A 44 11.00 9.52 -12.82
CA PRO A 44 10.24 8.26 -12.86
C PRO A 44 10.57 7.26 -11.75
N TYR A 45 11.71 7.39 -11.08
CA TYR A 45 12.13 6.50 -10.00
C TYR A 45 11.78 7.06 -8.61
N THR A 46 11.67 8.39 -8.50
CA THR A 46 11.34 9.09 -7.25
C THR A 46 10.04 9.86 -7.44
N SER A 47 8.94 9.14 -7.26
CA SER A 47 7.60 9.64 -7.55
C SER A 47 6.62 9.06 -6.55
N ALA A 48 5.93 9.94 -5.83
CA ALA A 48 4.95 9.61 -4.79
C ALA A 48 3.59 10.23 -5.11
N TRP A 49 2.52 9.44 -5.01
CA TRP A 49 1.17 9.80 -5.38
C TRP A 49 0.15 9.31 -4.35
N SER A 50 -0.94 10.04 -4.15
CA SER A 50 -2.13 9.52 -3.49
C SER A 50 -3.19 9.15 -4.51
N PHE A 51 -3.75 7.94 -4.39
CA PHE A 51 -4.82 7.44 -5.25
C PHE A 51 -6.20 7.48 -4.58
N THR A 52 -6.27 8.06 -3.38
CA THR A 52 -7.48 8.18 -2.57
C THR A 52 -7.91 9.63 -2.44
N ASP A 53 -9.19 9.87 -2.20
CA ASP A 53 -9.73 11.23 -2.05
C ASP A 53 -9.26 11.88 -0.75
N ASN A 54 -9.21 11.11 0.35
CA ASN A 54 -8.52 11.55 1.55
C ASN A 54 -7.09 10.99 1.57
N LEU A 55 -6.13 11.84 1.90
CA LEU A 55 -4.71 11.52 1.88
C LEU A 55 -4.32 10.38 2.84
N TYR A 56 -5.18 10.06 3.79
CA TYR A 56 -5.01 9.01 4.81
C TYR A 56 -5.82 7.72 4.56
N ASP A 57 -6.63 7.64 3.50
CA ASP A 57 -7.47 6.45 3.22
C ASP A 57 -6.69 5.30 2.56
N GLY A 58 -5.46 5.56 2.16
CA GLY A 58 -4.58 4.56 1.56
C GLY A 58 -3.10 4.90 1.72
N PRO A 59 -2.21 3.95 1.44
CA PRO A 59 -0.78 4.23 1.41
C PRO A 59 -0.45 5.18 0.27
N VAL A 60 0.54 6.03 0.49
CA VAL A 60 1.18 6.75 -0.60
C VAL A 60 1.87 5.73 -1.51
N LYS A 61 1.76 5.90 -2.82
CA LYS A 61 2.27 4.92 -3.78
C LYS A 61 3.20 5.57 -4.80
N HIS A 62 4.15 4.78 -5.26
CA HIS A 62 4.85 5.06 -6.49
C HIS A 62 3.88 4.92 -7.69
N TRP A 63 4.13 5.61 -8.80
CA TRP A 63 3.28 5.52 -9.99
C TRP A 63 3.11 4.08 -10.55
N THR A 64 4.05 3.18 -10.24
CA THR A 64 3.96 1.74 -10.60
C THR A 64 2.99 0.94 -9.72
N GLY A 65 2.36 1.57 -8.71
CA GLY A 65 1.46 0.94 -7.77
C GLY A 65 2.12 0.34 -6.53
N LYS A 66 3.46 0.35 -6.43
CA LYS A 66 4.16 -0.06 -5.21
C LYS A 66 3.95 0.96 -4.10
N ASP A 67 3.84 0.48 -2.87
CA ASP A 67 3.75 1.36 -1.72
C ASP A 67 5.04 2.17 -1.54
N PHE A 68 4.87 3.44 -1.24
CA PHE A 68 5.94 4.38 -0.94
C PHE A 68 5.82 4.75 0.55
N PRO A 69 6.81 4.42 1.39
CA PRO A 69 6.70 4.55 2.84
C PRO A 69 6.71 6.03 3.26
N PHE A 70 5.58 6.70 3.06
CA PHE A 70 5.42 8.12 3.35
C PHE A 70 4.20 8.30 4.25
N LEU A 71 4.45 8.59 5.51
CA LEU A 71 3.47 8.73 6.57
C LEU A 71 3.52 10.14 7.17
N GLY A 72 2.35 10.78 7.33
CA GLY A 72 2.22 12.08 7.95
C GLY A 72 1.38 12.03 9.22
N VAL A 73 1.95 12.54 10.31
CA VAL A 73 1.28 12.64 11.60
C VAL A 73 1.53 14.00 12.25
N ALA A 74 0.55 14.52 12.97
CA ALA A 74 0.65 15.70 13.80
C ALA A 74 0.39 15.33 15.26
N LYS A 75 1.25 15.78 16.15
CA LYS A 75 1.02 15.68 17.60
C LYS A 75 0.54 17.02 18.14
N VAL A 76 -0.70 17.06 18.61
CA VAL A 76 -1.35 18.24 19.15
C VAL A 76 -1.86 17.92 20.54
N ASP A 77 -1.42 18.65 21.56
CA ASP A 77 -1.80 18.48 22.96
C ASP A 77 -1.71 17.03 23.48
N GLY A 78 -0.66 16.32 23.04
CA GLY A 78 -0.42 14.94 23.42
C GLY A 78 -1.19 13.91 22.57
N GLN A 79 -2.17 14.31 21.78
CA GLN A 79 -2.90 13.44 20.84
C GLN A 79 -2.17 13.36 19.50
N ILE A 80 -2.22 12.21 18.87
CA ILE A 80 -1.59 11.98 17.57
C ILE A 80 -2.67 11.85 16.49
N TYR A 81 -2.59 12.68 15.47
CA TYR A 81 -3.48 12.69 14.32
C TYR A 81 -2.73 12.27 13.07
N ARG A 82 -3.15 11.19 12.44
CA ARG A 82 -2.62 10.78 11.14
C ARG A 82 -3.35 11.53 10.02
N PHE A 83 -2.60 12.25 9.19
CA PHE A 83 -3.16 13.03 8.08
C PHE A 83 -2.73 12.52 6.71
N MET A 84 -1.73 11.63 6.61
CA MET A 84 -1.23 11.11 5.34
C MET A 84 -0.76 9.66 5.47
N GLY A 85 -1.05 8.86 4.44
CA GLY A 85 -0.60 7.48 4.33
C GLY A 85 -1.27 6.53 5.31
N THR A 86 -0.83 5.30 5.31
CA THR A 86 -1.25 4.26 6.25
C THR A 86 -0.06 3.77 7.05
N GLU A 87 -0.33 3.31 8.26
CA GLU A 87 0.69 2.66 9.08
C GLU A 87 1.13 1.35 8.42
N GLU A 88 2.41 1.03 8.49
CA GLU A 88 2.88 -0.30 8.12
C GLU A 88 2.33 -1.31 9.10
N LEU A 89 1.78 -2.40 8.55
CA LEU A 89 1.37 -3.53 9.36
C LEU A 89 2.62 -4.29 9.81
N GLU A 90 2.86 -4.33 11.10
CA GLU A 90 3.87 -5.23 11.66
C GLU A 90 3.26 -6.64 11.73
N LEU A 91 3.74 -7.53 10.86
CA LEU A 91 3.26 -8.90 10.77
C LEU A 91 4.27 -9.84 11.43
N LEU A 92 3.80 -10.67 12.34
CA LEU A 92 4.59 -11.66 13.05
C LEU A 92 4.31 -13.06 12.50
N PRO A 93 5.33 -13.90 12.27
CA PRO A 93 5.12 -15.25 11.76
C PRO A 93 4.45 -16.16 12.80
N LEU A 94 3.27 -16.69 12.44
CA LEU A 94 2.57 -17.75 13.15
C LEU A 94 2.99 -19.13 12.64
N VAL A 95 3.03 -19.27 11.32
CA VAL A 95 3.41 -20.47 10.60
C VAL A 95 4.43 -20.05 9.56
N LYS A 96 5.67 -20.50 9.71
CA LYS A 96 6.81 -20.07 8.92
C LYS A 96 6.71 -20.54 7.47
N THR A 97 7.11 -19.69 6.51
CA THR A 97 7.46 -20.11 5.15
C THR A 97 8.79 -20.88 5.13
N SER A 98 9.18 -21.47 4.01
CA SER A 98 10.47 -22.18 3.89
C SER A 98 11.69 -21.24 4.05
N GLU A 99 11.54 -19.97 3.76
CA GLU A 99 12.58 -18.96 3.96
C GLU A 99 12.76 -18.58 5.44
N GLN A 100 11.68 -18.66 6.21
CA GLN A 100 11.68 -18.35 7.65
C GLN A 100 12.02 -19.55 8.52
N GLY A 101 11.87 -20.78 7.99
CA GLY A 101 12.21 -22.01 8.70
C GLY A 101 11.71 -23.26 8.03
N LYS A 102 12.20 -24.40 8.49
CA LYS A 102 11.81 -25.70 7.95
C LYS A 102 10.37 -26.04 8.28
N TRP A 103 9.70 -26.67 7.31
CA TRP A 103 8.39 -27.28 7.50
C TRP A 103 8.21 -28.50 6.63
N THR A 104 7.36 -29.43 7.02
CA THR A 104 7.03 -30.63 6.29
C THR A 104 5.54 -30.75 6.04
N ALA A 105 5.17 -31.50 5.01
CA ALA A 105 3.78 -31.77 4.69
C ALA A 105 3.61 -33.13 3.99
N LYS A 106 2.41 -33.65 4.03
CA LYS A 106 1.97 -34.73 3.18
C LYS A 106 1.63 -34.20 1.80
N TYR A 107 2.02 -34.91 0.73
CA TYR A 107 1.70 -34.50 -0.63
C TYR A 107 1.44 -35.69 -1.57
N THR A 108 0.74 -35.41 -2.65
CA THR A 108 0.51 -36.34 -3.76
C THR A 108 0.46 -35.58 -5.08
N THR A 109 0.88 -36.24 -6.16
CA THR A 109 0.72 -35.74 -7.54
C THR A 109 -0.46 -36.45 -8.27
N THR A 110 -1.09 -37.40 -7.59
CA THR A 110 -2.30 -38.04 -8.10
C THR A 110 -3.53 -37.32 -7.53
N LYS A 111 -4.49 -36.99 -8.40
CA LYS A 111 -5.71 -36.30 -7.99
C LYS A 111 -6.42 -37.05 -6.84
N PRO A 112 -6.55 -36.45 -5.67
CA PRO A 112 -7.25 -37.05 -4.54
C PRO A 112 -8.79 -37.04 -4.72
N ALA A 113 -9.46 -37.77 -3.88
CA ALA A 113 -10.91 -37.69 -3.75
C ALA A 113 -11.36 -36.32 -3.23
N ASP A 114 -12.61 -35.96 -3.47
CA ASP A 114 -13.20 -34.74 -2.96
C ASP A 114 -13.12 -34.67 -1.42
N GLY A 115 -13.01 -33.47 -0.89
CA GLY A 115 -12.84 -33.24 0.54
C GLY A 115 -11.40 -33.32 1.04
N TRP A 116 -10.42 -33.49 0.15
CA TRP A 116 -9.00 -33.57 0.51
C TRP A 116 -8.49 -32.33 1.29
N GLN A 117 -9.17 -31.19 1.18
CA GLN A 117 -8.85 -29.95 1.92
C GLN A 117 -9.37 -29.96 3.36
N ASN A 118 -10.18 -30.94 3.76
CA ASN A 118 -10.76 -31.03 5.09
C ASN A 118 -9.85 -31.77 6.06
N ALA A 119 -9.93 -31.44 7.34
CA ALA A 119 -9.04 -31.97 8.37
C ALA A 119 -9.17 -33.50 8.59
N ASP A 120 -10.37 -34.05 8.37
CA ASP A 120 -10.71 -35.46 8.56
C ASP A 120 -10.35 -36.37 7.37
N PHE A 121 -9.81 -35.79 6.28
CA PHE A 121 -9.40 -36.58 5.12
C PHE A 121 -8.20 -37.49 5.45
N ASN A 122 -8.27 -38.75 5.00
CA ASN A 122 -7.20 -39.71 5.20
C ASN A 122 -6.08 -39.56 4.16
N ASP A 123 -4.98 -38.97 4.57
CA ASP A 123 -3.76 -38.78 3.76
C ASP A 123 -2.63 -39.75 4.11
N ALA A 124 -2.92 -40.88 4.77
CA ALA A 124 -1.90 -41.84 5.24
C ALA A 124 -1.03 -42.39 4.10
N ALA A 125 -1.60 -42.54 2.90
CA ALA A 125 -0.90 -43.04 1.72
C ALA A 125 -0.08 -41.98 0.97
N TRP A 126 -0.17 -40.67 1.37
CA TRP A 126 0.56 -39.61 0.71
C TRP A 126 2.03 -39.65 1.09
N LYS A 127 2.89 -39.16 0.18
CA LYS A 127 4.31 -38.96 0.46
C LYS A 127 4.50 -37.81 1.46
N GLU A 128 5.65 -37.83 2.12
CA GLU A 128 6.05 -36.68 2.98
C GLU A 128 7.19 -35.93 2.31
N GLY A 129 7.16 -34.59 2.40
CA GLY A 129 8.16 -33.71 1.82
C GLY A 129 8.40 -32.46 2.64
N GLU A 130 9.58 -31.87 2.46
CA GLU A 130 9.96 -30.57 3.06
C GLU A 130 9.57 -29.44 2.08
N GLY A 131 8.95 -28.38 2.58
CA GLY A 131 8.64 -27.16 1.80
C GLY A 131 9.86 -26.21 1.70
N ALA A 132 9.94 -25.37 0.67
CA ALA A 132 8.99 -25.21 -0.42
C ALA A 132 9.00 -26.40 -1.38
N PHE A 133 7.89 -26.56 -2.11
CA PHE A 133 7.79 -27.53 -3.19
C PHE A 133 7.99 -26.82 -4.54
N GLY A 134 8.71 -27.44 -5.49
CA GLY A 134 8.96 -26.83 -6.80
C GLY A 134 9.50 -27.83 -7.81
N THR A 135 9.62 -27.38 -9.04
CA THR A 135 10.26 -28.12 -10.13
C THR A 135 11.78 -27.97 -10.06
N MET A 136 12.52 -28.68 -10.93
CA MET A 136 13.98 -28.63 -10.97
C MET A 136 14.53 -27.24 -11.22
N GLU A 137 13.83 -26.42 -11.97
CA GLU A 137 14.23 -25.04 -12.29
C GLU A 137 14.24 -24.12 -11.05
N ASN A 138 13.58 -24.54 -9.98
CA ASN A 138 13.53 -23.82 -8.70
C ASN A 138 14.38 -24.51 -7.60
N GLU A 139 15.42 -25.27 -7.95
CA GLU A 139 16.26 -26.01 -6.97
C GLU A 139 16.82 -25.15 -5.84
N SER A 140 17.12 -23.88 -6.10
CA SER A 140 17.64 -22.97 -5.07
C SER A 140 16.62 -22.66 -3.96
N THR A 141 15.31 -22.76 -4.26
CA THR A 141 14.21 -22.43 -3.36
C THR A 141 13.49 -23.70 -2.88
N ALA A 142 13.20 -24.63 -3.80
CA ALA A 142 12.45 -25.85 -3.50
C ALA A 142 13.31 -26.88 -2.74
N LYS A 143 12.73 -27.50 -1.71
CA LYS A 143 13.33 -28.61 -0.95
C LYS A 143 12.79 -29.96 -1.39
N THR A 144 11.52 -29.99 -1.82
CA THR A 144 10.91 -31.17 -2.43
C THR A 144 10.56 -30.86 -3.87
N GLN A 145 11.07 -31.68 -4.77
CA GLN A 145 10.79 -31.57 -6.20
C GLN A 145 9.56 -32.39 -6.59
N TRP A 146 8.72 -31.84 -7.48
CA TRP A 146 7.71 -32.61 -8.19
C TRP A 146 7.87 -32.41 -9.71
N GLY A 147 7.69 -33.49 -10.47
CA GLY A 147 7.86 -33.49 -11.93
C GLY A 147 6.55 -33.58 -12.70
N GLU A 148 5.44 -33.55 -12.01
CA GLU A 148 4.11 -33.71 -12.59
C GLU A 148 3.45 -32.34 -12.76
N GLU A 149 2.37 -32.29 -13.56
CA GLU A 149 1.60 -31.05 -13.78
C GLU A 149 0.93 -30.54 -12.49
N TYR A 150 0.48 -31.46 -11.63
CA TYR A 150 -0.31 -31.12 -10.45
C TYR A 150 0.35 -31.60 -9.17
N ILE A 151 0.13 -30.84 -8.07
CA ILE A 151 0.46 -31.26 -6.72
C ILE A 151 -0.63 -30.86 -5.73
N TRP A 152 -0.94 -31.76 -4.80
CA TRP A 152 -1.80 -31.53 -3.64
C TRP A 152 -0.97 -31.70 -2.39
N ILE A 153 -1.01 -30.72 -1.49
CA ILE A 153 -0.19 -30.67 -0.28
C ILE A 153 -1.13 -30.46 0.91
N ARG A 154 -0.86 -31.16 1.99
CA ARG A 154 -1.56 -31.04 3.27
C ARG A 154 -0.52 -30.77 4.36
N ARG A 155 -0.42 -29.52 4.76
CA ARG A 155 0.49 -29.05 5.79
C ARG A 155 -0.24 -28.91 7.12
N LYS A 156 0.18 -29.67 8.13
CA LYS A 156 -0.24 -29.49 9.51
C LYS A 156 0.60 -28.41 10.18
N ALA A 157 -0.04 -27.48 10.84
CA ALA A 157 0.59 -26.35 11.51
C ALA A 157 0.05 -26.22 12.94
N ASP A 158 0.97 -26.20 13.91
CA ASP A 158 0.60 -26.05 15.33
C ASP A 158 0.68 -24.58 15.73
N ILE A 159 -0.47 -23.99 16.03
CA ILE A 159 -0.61 -22.59 16.45
C ILE A 159 -0.79 -22.53 17.95
N LYS A 160 0.06 -21.75 18.62
CA LYS A 160 0.03 -21.62 20.10
C LYS A 160 -0.86 -20.45 20.55
N ASP A 161 -1.02 -19.45 19.71
CA ASP A 161 -1.68 -18.19 20.03
C ASP A 161 -3.20 -18.31 19.92
N ASN A 162 -3.89 -17.51 20.75
CA ASN A 162 -5.32 -17.26 20.56
C ASN A 162 -5.49 -16.17 19.49
N LEU A 163 -6.15 -16.50 18.39
CA LEU A 163 -6.32 -15.62 17.23
C LEU A 163 -7.69 -14.96 17.15
N GLN A 164 -8.52 -15.11 18.17
CA GLN A 164 -9.84 -14.46 18.19
C GLN A 164 -9.72 -12.94 18.09
N GLY A 165 -10.38 -12.34 17.11
CA GLY A 165 -10.35 -10.90 16.87
C GLY A 165 -9.04 -10.37 16.27
N LYS A 166 -8.12 -11.25 15.89
CA LYS A 166 -6.87 -10.88 15.22
C LYS A 166 -7.03 -10.83 13.70
N ASN A 167 -6.27 -9.97 13.06
CA ASN A 167 -6.05 -10.02 11.63
C ASN A 167 -4.94 -11.03 11.33
N VAL A 168 -5.27 -12.03 10.53
CA VAL A 168 -4.34 -13.07 10.10
C VAL A 168 -4.18 -12.99 8.59
N TYR A 169 -2.97 -13.21 8.11
CA TYR A 169 -2.61 -13.15 6.70
C TYR A 169 -1.95 -14.45 6.27
N LEU A 170 -2.23 -14.87 5.06
CA LEU A 170 -1.49 -15.90 4.36
C LEU A 170 -0.38 -15.22 3.56
N GLU A 171 0.88 -15.56 3.87
CA GLU A 171 2.02 -15.27 3.01
C GLU A 171 2.23 -16.45 2.08
N TYR A 172 2.34 -16.21 0.76
CA TYR A 172 2.52 -17.29 -0.20
C TYR A 172 3.31 -16.86 -1.43
N SER A 173 3.99 -17.84 -2.02
CA SER A 173 4.66 -17.75 -3.31
C SER A 173 4.19 -18.89 -4.17
N HIS A 174 3.89 -18.65 -5.44
CA HIS A 174 3.35 -19.66 -6.36
C HIS A 174 3.79 -19.43 -7.81
N ASP A 175 3.76 -20.54 -8.57
CA ASP A 175 3.99 -20.62 -10.01
C ASP A 175 3.46 -21.99 -10.52
N ASP A 176 2.41 -22.13 -11.38
CA ASP A 176 1.52 -21.10 -11.96
C ASP A 176 0.25 -20.86 -11.10
N ASP A 177 -0.77 -21.79 -11.21
CA ASP A 177 -2.04 -21.66 -10.47
C ASP A 177 -1.91 -22.24 -9.06
N ALA A 178 -2.46 -21.55 -8.08
CA ALA A 178 -2.57 -22.09 -6.73
C ALA A 178 -3.95 -21.83 -6.11
N ILE A 179 -4.46 -22.85 -5.40
CA ILE A 179 -5.64 -22.71 -4.53
C ILE A 179 -5.20 -23.13 -3.13
N ILE A 180 -5.40 -22.26 -2.15
CA ILE A 180 -4.97 -22.49 -0.77
C ILE A 180 -6.18 -22.39 0.16
N TYR A 181 -6.30 -23.39 1.03
CA TYR A 181 -7.33 -23.52 2.04
C TYR A 181 -6.71 -23.50 3.43
N VAL A 182 -7.40 -22.91 4.39
CA VAL A 182 -7.06 -22.98 5.81
C VAL A 182 -8.24 -23.61 6.53
N ASN A 183 -8.02 -24.76 7.17
CA ASN A 183 -9.05 -25.58 7.82
C ASN A 183 -10.30 -25.81 6.95
N GLY A 184 -10.12 -26.04 5.65
CA GLY A 184 -11.19 -26.27 4.68
C GLY A 184 -11.79 -25.03 4.06
N VAL A 185 -11.49 -23.82 4.59
CA VAL A 185 -11.97 -22.55 4.03
C VAL A 185 -11.00 -22.08 2.95
N LYS A 186 -11.52 -21.77 1.75
CA LYS A 186 -10.69 -21.25 0.65
C LYS A 186 -10.28 -19.81 0.92
N VAL A 187 -8.96 -19.57 0.93
CA VAL A 187 -8.36 -18.25 1.18
C VAL A 187 -7.87 -17.61 -0.12
N VAL A 188 -7.25 -18.40 -1.00
CA VAL A 188 -6.63 -17.92 -2.23
C VAL A 188 -7.02 -18.81 -3.39
N ASP A 189 -7.21 -18.15 -4.55
CA ASP A 189 -7.38 -18.76 -5.86
C ASP A 189 -6.72 -17.80 -6.86
N THR A 190 -5.51 -18.14 -7.32
CA THR A 190 -4.63 -17.17 -8.00
C THR A 190 -4.91 -17.05 -9.50
N GLY A 191 -5.56 -18.07 -10.07
CA GLY A 191 -5.52 -18.24 -11.52
C GLY A 191 -4.09 -18.40 -12.05
N ASN A 192 -3.92 -18.38 -13.37
CA ASN A 192 -2.64 -18.56 -14.05
C ASN A 192 -1.74 -17.32 -13.88
N SER A 193 -0.85 -17.37 -12.91
CA SER A 193 0.16 -16.32 -12.67
C SER A 193 1.30 -16.86 -11.82
N ALA A 194 2.46 -16.19 -11.89
CA ALA A 194 3.60 -16.47 -11.03
C ALA A 194 3.89 -15.24 -10.16
N LYS A 195 3.87 -15.41 -8.84
CA LYS A 195 4.11 -14.32 -7.89
C LYS A 195 4.81 -14.85 -6.62
N LYS A 196 5.66 -14.00 -6.04
CA LYS A 196 6.35 -14.31 -4.79
C LYS A 196 5.96 -13.32 -3.70
N HIS A 197 6.01 -13.77 -2.44
CA HIS A 197 5.77 -12.95 -1.25
C HIS A 197 4.44 -12.19 -1.28
N MET A 198 3.40 -12.87 -1.76
CA MET A 198 2.06 -12.31 -1.75
C MET A 198 1.45 -12.42 -0.36
N LEU A 199 0.67 -11.42 0.00
CA LEU A 199 -0.11 -11.40 1.24
C LEU A 199 -1.60 -11.41 0.91
N ALA A 200 -2.34 -12.32 1.53
CA ALA A 200 -3.79 -12.35 1.48
C ALA A 200 -4.33 -12.34 2.92
N LYS A 201 -5.15 -11.36 3.25
CA LYS A 201 -5.86 -11.34 4.53
C LYS A 201 -6.84 -12.50 4.56
N LEU A 202 -6.83 -13.29 5.63
CA LEU A 202 -7.79 -14.37 5.81
C LEU A 202 -9.22 -13.79 5.96
N PRO A 203 -10.22 -14.38 5.29
CA PRO A 203 -11.60 -14.03 5.54
C PRO A 203 -12.01 -14.42 6.98
N GLU A 204 -13.00 -13.75 7.53
CA GLU A 204 -13.44 -13.94 8.92
C GLU A 204 -13.76 -15.39 9.25
N GLU A 205 -14.37 -16.13 8.31
CA GLU A 205 -14.67 -17.55 8.44
C GLU A 205 -13.44 -18.44 8.57
N ALA A 206 -12.35 -18.08 7.84
CA ALA A 206 -11.09 -18.81 7.96
C ALA A 206 -10.38 -18.50 9.29
N VAL A 207 -10.43 -17.25 9.77
CA VAL A 207 -9.91 -16.88 11.10
C VAL A 207 -10.71 -17.60 12.20
N ALA A 208 -12.04 -17.64 12.09
CA ALA A 208 -12.91 -18.36 13.04
C ALA A 208 -12.65 -19.87 13.06
N ALA A 209 -12.21 -20.45 11.94
CA ALA A 209 -11.84 -21.87 11.85
C ALA A 209 -10.46 -22.18 12.44
N LEU A 210 -9.60 -21.17 12.66
CA LEU A 210 -8.30 -21.36 13.33
C LEU A 210 -8.50 -21.68 14.81
N LYS A 211 -7.63 -22.57 15.31
CA LYS A 211 -7.68 -22.99 16.71
C LYS A 211 -6.27 -23.08 17.29
N GLN A 212 -6.16 -23.01 18.59
CA GLN A 212 -4.93 -23.41 19.27
C GLN A 212 -4.69 -24.91 19.06
N GLY A 213 -3.45 -25.29 18.76
CA GLY A 213 -3.07 -26.62 18.38
C GLY A 213 -2.99 -26.83 16.85
N GLU A 214 -3.29 -28.05 16.40
CA GLU A 214 -3.13 -28.44 15.00
C GLU A 214 -4.19 -27.78 14.10
N ASN A 215 -3.70 -27.11 13.06
CA ASN A 215 -4.47 -26.54 11.95
C ASN A 215 -3.99 -27.15 10.62
N LEU A 216 -4.79 -27.12 9.60
CA LEU A 216 -4.47 -27.63 8.28
C LEU A 216 -4.39 -26.48 7.27
N ILE A 217 -3.28 -26.38 6.55
CA ILE A 217 -3.15 -25.61 5.33
C ILE A 217 -3.13 -26.62 4.18
N ALA A 218 -4.16 -26.60 3.34
CA ALA A 218 -4.27 -27.49 2.20
C ALA A 218 -4.08 -26.70 0.90
N ILE A 219 -3.22 -27.21 0.03
CA ILE A 219 -2.75 -26.49 -1.14
C ILE A 219 -2.91 -27.38 -2.37
N TYR A 220 -3.47 -26.80 -3.42
CA TYR A 220 -3.40 -27.30 -4.79
C TYR A 220 -2.51 -26.34 -5.58
N CYS A 221 -1.60 -26.89 -6.38
CA CYS A 221 -0.81 -26.13 -7.33
C CYS A 221 -0.77 -26.83 -8.67
N ASN A 222 -0.89 -26.06 -9.76
CA ASN A 222 -0.79 -26.54 -11.13
C ASN A 222 0.39 -25.82 -11.80
N ASN A 223 1.38 -26.62 -12.23
CA ASN A 223 2.47 -26.16 -13.06
C ASN A 223 2.13 -26.40 -14.54
N ARG A 224 1.74 -25.35 -15.24
CA ARG A 224 1.35 -25.44 -16.66
C ARG A 224 2.52 -25.41 -17.61
N VAL A 225 3.55 -24.63 -17.28
CA VAL A 225 4.71 -24.39 -18.15
C VAL A 225 5.96 -24.13 -17.31
N ALA A 226 7.02 -24.89 -17.57
CA ALA A 226 8.38 -24.71 -17.05
C ALA A 226 8.50 -24.76 -15.53
N ASN A 227 8.53 -23.61 -14.86
CA ASN A 227 8.86 -23.51 -13.44
C ASN A 227 7.61 -23.67 -12.57
N GLY A 228 7.62 -24.61 -11.64
CA GLY A 228 6.59 -24.73 -10.61
C GLY A 228 7.17 -24.38 -9.24
N LEU A 229 6.43 -23.63 -8.45
CA LEU A 229 6.80 -23.30 -7.06
C LEU A 229 5.56 -23.14 -6.21
N ILE A 230 5.62 -23.65 -4.99
CA ILE A 230 4.62 -23.35 -3.97
C ILE A 230 5.24 -23.31 -2.58
N ASP A 231 5.07 -22.21 -1.89
CA ASP A 231 5.40 -22.03 -0.48
C ASP A 231 4.31 -21.17 0.18
N CYS A 232 4.07 -21.40 1.45
CA CYS A 232 3.17 -20.53 2.21
C CYS A 232 3.42 -20.61 3.71
N GLY A 233 2.99 -19.56 4.40
CA GLY A 233 2.98 -19.45 5.85
C GLY A 233 1.80 -18.60 6.32
N LEU A 234 1.63 -18.47 7.63
CA LEU A 234 0.64 -17.58 8.23
C LEU A 234 1.35 -16.52 9.06
N LEU A 235 0.86 -15.30 8.96
CA LEU A 235 1.31 -14.15 9.73
C LEU A 235 0.13 -13.61 10.53
N VAL A 236 0.39 -13.05 11.71
CA VAL A 236 -0.59 -12.32 12.49
C VAL A 236 -0.17 -10.87 12.61
N GLU A 237 -1.13 -9.97 12.52
CA GLU A 237 -0.91 -8.58 12.81
C GLU A 237 -0.55 -8.42 14.30
N LYS A 238 0.59 -7.78 14.56
CA LYS A 238 1.01 -7.46 15.91
C LYS A 238 0.00 -6.48 16.53
N ASP A 239 -0.40 -6.76 17.77
CA ASP A 239 -1.19 -5.81 18.53
C ASP A 239 -0.39 -4.52 18.72
N ASN A 240 -0.77 -3.53 17.97
CA ASN A 240 -0.15 -2.23 18.07
C ASN A 240 -1.00 -1.32 18.96
N THR A 241 -0.81 -1.44 20.25
CA THR A 241 -1.46 -0.57 21.25
C THR A 241 -0.99 0.89 21.18
N GLN A 242 -0.04 1.20 20.30
CA GLN A 242 0.52 2.54 20.10
C GLN A 242 0.16 3.16 18.76
N ASN A 243 -0.80 2.60 18.07
CA ASN A 243 -1.28 3.16 16.80
C ASN A 243 -1.79 4.57 17.01
N PHE A 244 -1.68 5.38 15.98
CA PHE A 244 -2.20 6.74 15.97
C PHE A 244 -3.69 6.68 16.29
N THR A 245 -4.05 7.23 17.42
CA THR A 245 -5.37 7.06 18.01
C THR A 245 -6.46 7.80 17.23
N GLN A 246 -6.05 8.73 16.36
CA GLN A 246 -6.99 9.56 15.62
C GLN A 246 -6.51 9.79 14.18
N THR A 247 -7.47 9.98 13.30
CA THR A 247 -7.26 10.45 11.94
C THR A 247 -7.67 11.91 11.87
N ALA A 248 -6.87 12.73 11.21
CA ALA A 248 -7.23 14.12 10.93
C ALA A 248 -8.49 14.19 10.05
N VAL A 249 -9.21 15.28 10.10
CA VAL A 249 -10.34 15.54 9.19
C VAL A 249 -9.84 16.36 8.01
N GLN A 250 -9.80 15.77 6.82
CA GLN A 250 -9.44 16.50 5.60
C GLN A 250 -10.58 17.41 5.17
N LYS A 251 -10.27 18.70 4.99
CA LYS A 251 -11.21 19.74 4.54
C LYS A 251 -11.19 19.91 3.03
N SER A 252 -10.01 19.81 2.43
CA SER A 252 -9.84 20.00 0.99
C SER A 252 -8.61 19.27 0.45
N ALA A 253 -8.64 19.00 -0.86
CA ALA A 253 -7.52 18.64 -1.69
C ALA A 253 -7.60 19.44 -2.97
N ASP A 254 -6.56 20.18 -3.32
CA ASP A 254 -6.53 21.06 -4.47
C ASP A 254 -5.23 20.90 -5.26
N VAL A 255 -5.36 20.47 -6.53
CA VAL A 255 -4.22 20.24 -7.43
C VAL A 255 -4.03 21.45 -8.32
N GLN A 256 -2.88 22.08 -8.20
CA GLN A 256 -2.41 23.19 -9.01
C GLN A 256 -1.29 22.74 -9.96
N ALA A 257 -0.86 23.59 -10.87
CA ALA A 257 0.13 23.25 -11.90
C ALA A 257 1.44 22.66 -11.33
N MET A 258 1.93 23.16 -10.20
CA MET A 258 3.16 22.72 -9.55
C MET A 258 2.98 22.38 -8.08
N GLN A 259 1.74 22.34 -7.61
CA GLN A 259 1.43 22.15 -6.19
C GLN A 259 0.22 21.25 -6.00
N THR A 260 0.23 20.47 -4.93
CA THR A 260 -0.96 19.83 -4.38
C THR A 260 -1.13 20.32 -2.94
N ASN A 261 -2.27 20.95 -2.66
CA ASN A 261 -2.58 21.57 -1.39
C ASN A 261 -3.63 20.74 -0.66
N TYR A 262 -3.40 20.48 0.61
CA TYR A 262 -4.36 19.82 1.50
C TYR A 262 -4.61 20.68 2.73
N GLU A 263 -5.85 20.69 3.22
CA GLU A 263 -6.22 21.31 4.49
C GLU A 263 -6.84 20.25 5.40
N PHE A 264 -6.41 20.24 6.66
CA PHE A 264 -6.88 19.30 7.68
C PHE A 264 -7.24 20.02 8.97
N THR A 265 -8.12 19.39 9.75
CA THR A 265 -8.30 19.69 11.18
C THR A 265 -7.72 18.55 12.00
N CYS A 266 -6.83 18.87 12.92
CA CYS A 266 -6.20 17.99 13.89
C CYS A 266 -6.58 18.41 15.31
N GLY A 267 -7.84 18.16 15.72
CA GLY A 267 -8.37 18.68 16.98
C GLY A 267 -8.44 20.20 17.01
N PRO A 268 -7.79 20.89 17.99
CA PRO A 268 -7.82 22.35 18.10
C PRO A 268 -6.90 23.08 17.09
N VAL A 269 -6.35 22.36 16.10
CA VAL A 269 -5.39 22.92 15.14
C VAL A 269 -5.84 22.63 13.72
N ASP A 270 -5.73 23.63 12.86
CA ASP A 270 -5.81 23.49 11.42
C ASP A 270 -4.40 23.38 10.84
N LEU A 271 -4.23 22.38 9.98
CA LEU A 271 -2.99 22.09 9.27
C LEU A 271 -3.21 22.27 7.77
N LYS A 272 -2.40 23.11 7.13
CA LYS A 272 -2.30 23.17 5.67
C LYS A 272 -0.99 22.51 5.26
N LEU A 273 -1.06 21.61 4.29
CA LEU A 273 0.06 20.86 3.76
C LEU A 273 0.18 21.11 2.26
N ILE A 274 1.37 21.51 1.81
CA ILE A 274 1.62 21.89 0.43
C ILE A 274 2.80 21.08 -0.11
N PHE A 275 2.52 20.27 -1.12
CA PHE A 275 3.54 19.60 -1.91
C PHE A 275 3.85 20.45 -3.13
N THR A 276 5.11 20.81 -3.33
CA THR A 276 5.54 21.63 -4.46
C THR A 276 6.61 20.88 -5.26
N SER A 277 6.31 20.65 -6.54
CA SER A 277 7.24 20.07 -7.53
C SER A 277 7.56 21.16 -8.56
N PRO A 278 8.63 21.97 -8.33
CA PRO A 278 8.92 23.10 -9.21
C PRO A 278 9.35 22.62 -10.59
N LEU A 279 8.79 23.23 -11.63
CA LEU A 279 9.18 22.99 -13.02
C LEU A 279 9.52 24.33 -13.70
N PHE A 280 10.81 24.61 -13.84
CA PHE A 280 11.32 25.83 -14.45
C PHE A 280 11.79 25.55 -15.88
N MET A 281 10.88 25.58 -16.83
CA MET A 281 11.15 25.20 -18.23
C MET A 281 12.12 26.15 -18.96
N ASP A 282 12.28 27.36 -18.46
CA ASP A 282 13.19 28.41 -18.96
C ASP A 282 14.57 28.37 -18.29
N ASN A 283 14.76 27.51 -17.26
CA ASN A 283 16.02 27.37 -16.53
C ASN A 283 16.36 25.89 -16.30
N LEU A 284 17.12 25.32 -17.24
CA LEU A 284 17.49 23.90 -17.20
C LEU A 284 18.32 23.51 -15.97
N ASP A 285 19.17 24.43 -15.47
CA ASP A 285 20.00 24.17 -14.28
C ASP A 285 19.13 24.00 -13.03
N LEU A 286 18.03 24.74 -12.91
CA LEU A 286 17.07 24.59 -11.83
C LEU A 286 16.15 23.36 -12.06
N MET A 287 15.73 23.15 -13.30
CA MET A 287 14.84 22.05 -13.65
C MET A 287 15.47 20.67 -13.41
N THR A 288 16.81 20.56 -13.58
CA THR A 288 17.54 19.29 -13.37
C THR A 288 17.83 18.99 -11.90
N ARG A 289 17.55 19.91 -10.99
CA ARG A 289 17.76 19.68 -9.55
C ARG A 289 16.68 18.79 -8.99
N PRO A 290 17.02 17.67 -8.33
CA PRO A 290 16.05 16.75 -7.75
C PRO A 290 15.49 17.30 -6.42
N VAL A 291 14.75 18.41 -6.48
CA VAL A 291 14.24 19.10 -5.30
C VAL A 291 12.74 19.26 -5.38
N ASN A 292 12.03 18.73 -4.38
CA ASN A 292 10.64 19.03 -4.11
C ASN A 292 10.53 19.66 -2.72
N TYR A 293 9.49 20.44 -2.49
CA TYR A 293 9.25 21.06 -1.21
C TYR A 293 8.00 20.49 -0.57
N LEU A 294 8.09 20.22 0.71
CA LEU A 294 6.95 19.94 1.56
C LEU A 294 6.84 21.07 2.58
N THR A 295 5.81 21.89 2.44
CA THR A 295 5.55 23.03 3.31
C THR A 295 4.32 22.74 4.17
N TYR A 296 4.35 23.15 5.43
CA TYR A 296 3.19 23.08 6.30
C TYR A 296 2.95 24.44 6.99
N GLU A 297 1.69 24.74 7.19
CA GLU A 297 1.22 25.90 7.97
C GLU A 297 0.27 25.38 9.04
N VAL A 298 0.40 25.91 10.25
CA VAL A 298 -0.39 25.49 11.42
C VAL A 298 -1.02 26.70 12.06
N ALA A 299 -2.32 26.61 12.35
CA ALA A 299 -3.06 27.65 13.06
C ALA A 299 -3.95 27.02 14.12
N SER A 300 -4.10 27.69 15.29
CA SER A 300 -5.15 27.34 16.25
C SER A 300 -6.51 27.61 15.64
N ASN A 301 -7.50 26.73 15.93
CA ASN A 301 -8.89 26.91 15.51
C ASN A 301 -9.86 27.03 16.70
N ASP A 302 -9.34 27.08 17.89
CA ASP A 302 -10.10 27.21 19.15
C ASP A 302 -9.97 28.60 19.82
N GLY A 303 -9.26 29.54 19.19
CA GLY A 303 -9.15 30.95 19.62
C GLY A 303 -7.81 31.29 20.24
#